data_afc08552ec02c0135b2603f453b9e7db
#
_entry.id   afc08552ec02c0135b2603f453b9e7db
#
_cell.length_a   1.000
_cell.length_b   1.000
_cell.length_c   1.000
_cell.angle_alpha   90.00
_cell.angle_beta   90.00
_cell.angle_gamma   90.00
#
_symmetry.space_group_name_H-M   'P 1'
#
loop_
_entity.id
_entity.type
_entity.pdbx_description
1 polymer ?
#
loop_
_entity_poly.entity_id
_entity_poly.type
_entity_poly.pdbx_seq_one_letter_code
_entity_poly.pdbx_strand_id
1 'polypeptide(L)'
;MKPRVNQERNGGRFCEKSKEKQIFSLRFAHLFVSLHQITDRDMLIYRWLTAFGRYLILMGRTFSMPERLRMFWKQYVKEMAQLGINSIGIVLLISFFIGAVICIQMKVNIESPWMPRWVAGYTTREIMLLEFSSSIMCLILAGKVGSNIASEIGTMRVTQQIDALEIMGVNSACYLILPKILGLLTIMPCLVIFSSAMGIVGAYGTAYIGHIMPPDDLTLGLQHDFVPWFLWMSIIKSQFFAFIISSVPAYFGYNVEGGSVDVGKASTDAVVTSSVLILFSDVFLTQLLS
;
A
#
# COMPACT_ATOMS: atom_id res chain seq x y z
N MET A 1 49.63 -74.70 6.60
CA MET A 1 48.82 -74.00 7.58
C MET A 1 49.23 -72.52 7.57
N LYS A 2 48.40 -71.60 7.14
CA LYS A 2 48.30 -70.15 6.98
C LYS A 2 48.01 -69.82 5.50
N PRO A 3 46.92 -69.14 5.21
CA PRO A 3 46.78 -67.69 5.37
C PRO A 3 45.31 -67.27 5.64
N ARG A 4 44.94 -66.72 6.78
CA ARG A 4 43.65 -66.13 7.08
C ARG A 4 43.68 -64.66 7.65
N VAL A 5 44.91 -64.12 7.82
CA VAL A 5 45.06 -62.82 8.52
C VAL A 5 45.07 -61.60 7.65
N ASN A 6 45.13 -61.71 6.31
CA ASN A 6 45.22 -60.51 5.41
C ASN A 6 43.89 -60.04 4.82
N GLN A 7 42.74 -60.73 5.05
CA GLN A 7 41.45 -60.31 4.46
C GLN A 7 40.70 -59.33 5.35
N GLU A 8 40.87 -59.33 6.65
CA GLU A 8 40.18 -58.38 7.56
C GLU A 8 40.76 -56.96 7.53
N ARG A 9 42.06 -56.81 7.24
CA ARG A 9 42.72 -55.51 7.21
C ARG A 9 42.38 -54.65 5.93
N ASN A 10 41.94 -55.32 4.88
CA ASN A 10 41.51 -54.60 3.64
C ASN A 10 40.02 -54.18 3.67
N GLY A 11 39.15 -54.89 4.38
CA GLY A 11 37.75 -54.53 4.53
C GLY A 11 37.54 -53.25 5.36
N GLY A 12 38.31 -53.06 6.42
CA GLY A 12 38.25 -51.84 7.25
C GLY A 12 38.63 -50.56 6.52
N ARG A 13 39.69 -50.62 5.71
CA ARG A 13 40.15 -49.45 4.91
C ARG A 13 39.20 -49.07 3.77
N PHE A 14 38.46 -50.04 3.23
CA PHE A 14 37.46 -49.74 2.17
C PHE A 14 36.19 -49.09 2.76
N CYS A 15 35.79 -49.50 3.96
CA CYS A 15 34.63 -48.92 4.65
C CYS A 15 34.95 -47.50 5.17
N GLU A 16 36.16 -47.25 5.62
CA GLU A 16 36.62 -45.93 6.08
C GLU A 16 36.74 -44.92 4.92
N LYS A 17 37.29 -45.30 3.76
CA LYS A 17 37.32 -44.50 2.55
C LYS A 17 35.93 -44.22 1.95
N SER A 18 34.96 -45.14 2.14
CA SER A 18 33.59 -44.93 1.71
C SER A 18 32.89 -43.91 2.60
N LYS A 19 33.12 -43.93 3.90
CA LYS A 19 32.58 -42.92 4.84
C LYS A 19 33.19 -41.53 4.64
N GLU A 20 34.49 -41.45 4.39
CA GLU A 20 35.15 -40.18 4.06
C GLU A 20 34.60 -39.54 2.75
N LYS A 21 34.38 -40.36 1.72
CA LYS A 21 33.75 -39.88 0.48
C LYS A 21 32.30 -39.39 0.69
N GLN A 22 31.52 -40.07 1.54
CA GLN A 22 30.17 -39.64 1.88
C GLN A 22 30.17 -38.33 2.69
N ILE A 23 31.05 -38.19 3.67
CA ILE A 23 31.18 -36.96 4.47
C ILE A 23 31.65 -35.78 3.59
N PHE A 24 32.59 -36.07 2.67
CA PHE A 24 33.07 -35.06 1.73
C PHE A 24 31.95 -34.62 0.76
N SER A 25 31.14 -35.57 0.23
CA SER A 25 29.99 -35.24 -0.65
C SER A 25 28.91 -34.47 0.08
N LEU A 26 28.63 -34.79 1.35
CA LEU A 26 27.66 -34.04 2.17
C LEU A 26 28.15 -32.62 2.51
N ARG A 27 29.43 -32.46 2.82
CA ARG A 27 30.02 -31.12 3.03
C ARG A 27 30.01 -30.28 1.75
N PHE A 28 30.29 -30.91 0.60
CA PHE A 28 30.23 -30.23 -0.68
C PHE A 28 28.82 -29.84 -1.08
N ALA A 29 27.82 -30.71 -0.82
CA ALA A 29 26.43 -30.40 -1.01
C ALA A 29 25.95 -29.27 -0.08
N HIS A 30 26.34 -29.26 1.17
CA HIS A 30 26.05 -28.17 2.10
C HIS A 30 26.70 -26.84 1.69
N LEU A 31 27.94 -26.87 1.18
CA LEU A 31 28.63 -25.70 0.68
C LEU A 31 27.93 -25.15 -0.59
N PHE A 32 27.47 -26.05 -1.49
CA PHE A 32 26.79 -25.71 -2.71
C PHE A 32 25.39 -25.09 -2.44
N VAL A 33 24.65 -25.64 -1.47
CA VAL A 33 23.37 -25.08 -1.01
C VAL A 33 23.57 -23.72 -0.35
N SER A 34 24.62 -23.56 0.46
CA SER A 34 24.95 -22.28 1.10
C SER A 34 25.36 -21.20 0.06
N LEU A 35 26.15 -21.59 -0.95
CA LEU A 35 26.51 -20.68 -2.06
C LEU A 35 25.29 -20.32 -2.91
N HIS A 36 24.38 -21.25 -3.16
CA HIS A 36 23.14 -20.99 -3.89
C HIS A 36 22.22 -20.02 -3.14
N GLN A 37 22.10 -20.16 -1.81
CA GLN A 37 21.35 -19.22 -0.97
C GLN A 37 21.95 -17.80 -0.93
N ILE A 38 23.27 -17.67 -0.98
CA ILE A 38 23.95 -16.37 -1.03
C ILE A 38 23.72 -15.72 -2.39
N THR A 39 23.81 -16.48 -3.49
CA THR A 39 23.56 -15.98 -4.85
C THR A 39 22.12 -15.56 -5.06
N ASP A 40 21.15 -16.30 -4.46
CA ASP A 40 19.73 -15.93 -4.55
C ASP A 40 19.41 -14.65 -3.77
N ARG A 41 20.03 -14.42 -2.61
CA ARG A 41 19.87 -13.18 -1.83
C ARG A 41 20.43 -11.97 -2.59
N ASP A 42 21.60 -12.10 -3.19
CA ASP A 42 22.21 -11.02 -3.98
C ASP A 42 21.39 -10.73 -5.25
N MET A 43 20.82 -11.75 -5.89
CA MET A 43 19.90 -11.60 -7.01
C MET A 43 18.59 -10.91 -6.61
N LEU A 44 18.03 -11.21 -5.44
CA LEU A 44 16.83 -10.54 -4.94
C LEU A 44 17.09 -9.05 -4.68
N ILE A 45 18.16 -8.70 -4.00
CA ILE A 45 18.54 -7.31 -3.73
C ILE A 45 18.78 -6.56 -5.06
N TYR A 46 19.48 -7.19 -6.00
CA TYR A 46 19.73 -6.61 -7.32
C TYR A 46 18.42 -6.38 -8.11
N ARG A 47 17.47 -7.31 -8.06
CA ARG A 47 16.15 -7.16 -8.69
C ARG A 47 15.33 -6.01 -8.07
N TRP A 48 15.34 -5.88 -6.75
CA TRP A 48 14.69 -4.77 -6.04
C TRP A 48 15.32 -3.42 -6.39
N LEU A 49 16.66 -3.36 -6.40
CA LEU A 49 17.38 -2.14 -6.76
C LEU A 49 17.14 -1.72 -8.21
N THR A 50 17.09 -2.69 -9.12
CA THR A 50 16.78 -2.46 -10.54
C THR A 50 15.33 -2.01 -10.75
N ALA A 51 14.38 -2.62 -10.04
CA ALA A 51 12.98 -2.20 -10.08
C ALA A 51 12.81 -0.78 -9.54
N PHE A 52 13.47 -0.46 -8.43
CA PHE A 52 13.48 0.89 -7.87
C PHE A 52 14.12 1.92 -8.83
N GLY A 53 15.24 1.56 -9.47
CA GLY A 53 15.87 2.40 -10.49
C GLY A 53 14.95 2.67 -11.69
N ARG A 54 14.26 1.67 -12.20
CA ARG A 54 13.26 1.81 -13.28
C ARG A 54 12.09 2.70 -12.86
N TYR A 55 11.62 2.55 -11.62
CA TYR A 55 10.57 3.40 -11.06
C TYR A 55 11.01 4.87 -11.03
N LEU A 56 12.21 5.16 -10.54
CA LEU A 56 12.74 6.54 -10.50
C LEU A 56 12.89 7.15 -11.90
N ILE A 57 13.36 6.37 -12.88
CA ILE A 57 13.48 6.83 -14.26
C ILE A 57 12.09 7.14 -14.85
N LEU A 58 11.10 6.28 -14.61
CA LEU A 58 9.72 6.51 -15.05
C LEU A 58 9.14 7.79 -14.41
N MET A 59 9.34 7.97 -13.11
CA MET A 59 8.89 9.17 -12.40
C MET A 59 9.59 10.43 -12.95
N GLY A 60 10.89 10.37 -13.23
CA GLY A 60 11.61 11.47 -13.86
C GLY A 60 11.03 11.86 -15.23
N ARG A 61 10.63 10.88 -16.05
CA ARG A 61 9.95 11.12 -17.32
C ARG A 61 8.54 11.66 -17.15
N THR A 62 7.83 11.22 -16.11
CA THR A 62 6.47 11.66 -15.79
C THR A 62 6.42 13.13 -15.41
N PHE A 63 7.40 13.63 -14.65
CA PHE A 63 7.46 15.03 -14.21
C PHE A 63 8.06 15.99 -15.26
N SER A 64 8.26 15.55 -16.50
CA SER A 64 8.64 16.45 -17.59
C SER A 64 7.48 17.40 -17.94
N MET A 65 7.78 18.56 -18.53
CA MET A 65 6.73 19.53 -18.90
C MET A 65 5.80 18.96 -19.98
N PRO A 66 4.47 19.06 -19.80
CA PRO A 66 3.51 18.62 -20.82
C PRO A 66 3.55 19.54 -22.04
N GLU A 67 3.65 18.95 -23.23
CA GLU A 67 3.76 19.69 -24.48
C GLU A 67 2.50 20.50 -24.84
N ARG A 68 1.33 20.05 -24.41
CA ARG A 68 0.02 20.67 -24.69
C ARG A 68 -0.81 20.87 -23.44
N LEU A 69 -0.67 22.00 -22.79
CA LEU A 69 -1.35 22.35 -21.54
C LEU A 69 -2.89 22.21 -21.61
N ARG A 70 -3.52 22.57 -22.74
CA ARG A 70 -5.00 22.48 -22.89
C ARG A 70 -5.50 21.03 -22.85
N MET A 71 -4.77 20.10 -23.46
CA MET A 71 -5.12 18.67 -23.40
C MET A 71 -4.86 18.09 -22.01
N PHE A 72 -3.76 18.51 -21.38
CA PHE A 72 -3.41 18.12 -20.02
C PHE A 72 -4.52 18.51 -19.02
N TRP A 73 -5.01 19.75 -19.04
CA TRP A 73 -6.08 20.19 -18.14
C TRP A 73 -7.38 19.42 -18.35
N LYS A 74 -7.73 19.10 -19.57
CA LYS A 74 -8.91 18.28 -19.86
C LYS A 74 -8.77 16.87 -19.30
N GLN A 75 -7.60 16.26 -19.45
CA GLN A 75 -7.31 14.93 -18.92
C GLN A 75 -7.28 14.97 -17.39
N TYR A 76 -6.63 15.95 -16.79
CA TYR A 76 -6.57 16.15 -15.35
C TYR A 76 -7.96 16.22 -14.69
N VAL A 77 -8.86 17.06 -15.22
CA VAL A 77 -10.23 17.18 -14.68
C VAL A 77 -11.00 15.86 -14.84
N LYS A 78 -10.80 15.16 -15.95
CA LYS A 78 -11.42 13.86 -16.19
C LYS A 78 -10.92 12.82 -15.18
N GLU A 79 -9.60 12.73 -14.94
CA GLU A 79 -9.01 11.82 -14.00
C GLU A 79 -9.41 12.14 -12.55
N MET A 80 -9.44 13.42 -12.19
CA MET A 80 -9.91 13.88 -10.88
C MET A 80 -11.37 13.43 -10.63
N ALA A 81 -12.23 13.53 -11.63
CA ALA A 81 -13.61 13.07 -11.53
C ALA A 81 -13.69 11.53 -11.46
N GLN A 82 -12.96 10.84 -12.31
CA GLN A 82 -13.01 9.38 -12.41
C GLN A 82 -12.41 8.68 -11.17
N LEU A 83 -11.28 9.13 -10.70
CA LEU A 83 -10.58 8.51 -9.55
C LEU A 83 -11.13 9.00 -8.21
N GLY A 84 -11.51 10.28 -8.12
CA GLY A 84 -11.95 10.90 -6.89
C GLY A 84 -13.46 10.81 -6.70
N ILE A 85 -14.25 11.47 -7.55
CA ILE A 85 -15.72 11.59 -7.35
C ILE A 85 -16.38 10.21 -7.33
N ASN A 86 -16.00 9.30 -8.22
CA ASN A 86 -16.53 7.95 -8.25
C ASN A 86 -16.14 7.11 -7.00
N SER A 87 -15.21 7.60 -6.20
CA SER A 87 -14.81 6.94 -4.96
C SER A 87 -15.49 7.51 -3.71
N ILE A 88 -16.13 8.68 -3.79
CA ILE A 88 -16.79 9.33 -2.65
C ILE A 88 -17.83 8.41 -2.00
N GLY A 89 -18.69 7.76 -2.78
CA GLY A 89 -19.76 6.92 -2.25
C GLY A 89 -19.26 5.77 -1.38
N ILE A 90 -18.23 5.07 -1.82
CA ILE A 90 -17.65 3.96 -1.06
C ILE A 90 -16.90 4.47 0.19
N VAL A 91 -16.21 5.60 0.08
CA VAL A 91 -15.51 6.24 1.20
C VAL A 91 -16.50 6.64 2.29
N LEU A 92 -17.59 7.34 1.95
CA LEU A 92 -18.61 7.77 2.89
C LEU A 92 -19.28 6.59 3.60
N LEU A 93 -19.63 5.55 2.84
CA LEU A 93 -20.28 4.35 3.38
C LEU A 93 -19.38 3.64 4.38
N ILE A 94 -18.13 3.40 4.01
CA ILE A 94 -17.18 2.71 4.87
C ILE A 94 -16.86 3.55 6.11
N SER A 95 -16.64 4.85 5.95
CA SER A 95 -16.34 5.77 7.05
C SER A 95 -17.48 5.83 8.07
N PHE A 96 -18.75 5.81 7.61
CA PHE A 96 -19.92 5.77 8.47
C PHE A 96 -19.92 4.52 9.37
N PHE A 97 -19.75 3.33 8.76
CA PHE A 97 -19.76 2.09 9.54
C PHE A 97 -18.54 1.96 10.47
N ILE A 98 -17.37 2.39 10.02
CA ILE A 98 -16.17 2.36 10.84
C ILE A 98 -16.34 3.30 12.05
N GLY A 99 -16.82 4.53 11.84
CA GLY A 99 -17.09 5.46 12.92
C GLY A 99 -18.07 4.90 13.95
N ALA A 100 -19.12 4.23 13.47
CA ALA A 100 -20.07 3.51 14.30
C ALA A 100 -19.41 2.43 15.16
N VAL A 101 -18.60 1.56 14.55
CA VAL A 101 -17.91 0.45 15.23
C VAL A 101 -16.90 0.97 16.26
N ILE A 102 -16.12 2.01 15.91
CA ILE A 102 -15.14 2.58 16.86
C ILE A 102 -15.84 3.16 18.09
N CYS A 103 -16.94 3.89 17.89
CA CYS A 103 -17.70 4.45 19.01
C CYS A 103 -18.18 3.36 19.97
N ILE A 104 -18.71 2.24 19.45
CA ILE A 104 -19.12 1.07 20.25
C ILE A 104 -17.92 0.49 20.99
N GLN A 105 -16.82 0.28 20.29
CA GLN A 105 -15.62 -0.35 20.84
C GLN A 105 -14.97 0.51 21.93
N MET A 106 -14.90 1.82 21.71
CA MET A 106 -14.33 2.75 22.70
C MET A 106 -15.19 2.80 23.96
N LYS A 107 -16.53 2.82 23.82
CA LYS A 107 -17.42 2.73 25.00
C LYS A 107 -17.16 1.46 25.80
N VAL A 108 -17.11 0.29 25.17
CA VAL A 108 -16.87 -0.99 25.84
C VAL A 108 -15.49 -1.03 26.52
N ASN A 109 -14.46 -0.50 25.88
CA ASN A 109 -13.09 -0.50 26.43
C ASN A 109 -12.93 0.48 27.60
N ILE A 110 -13.69 1.58 27.64
CA ILE A 110 -13.56 2.66 28.62
C ILE A 110 -14.64 2.56 29.71
N GLU A 111 -15.41 1.49 29.77
CA GLU A 111 -16.45 1.28 30.80
C GLU A 111 -15.82 0.93 32.15
N SER A 112 -15.09 1.91 32.71
CA SER A 112 -14.44 1.83 34.03
C SER A 112 -15.05 2.87 34.97
N PRO A 113 -15.32 2.53 36.26
CA PRO A 113 -15.85 3.48 37.23
C PRO A 113 -14.97 4.70 37.47
N TRP A 114 -13.70 4.62 37.14
CA TRP A 114 -12.70 5.66 37.35
C TRP A 114 -12.59 6.65 36.20
N MET A 115 -13.14 6.32 34.99
CA MET A 115 -13.04 7.18 33.80
C MET A 115 -14.38 7.91 33.55
N PRO A 116 -14.32 9.23 33.25
CA PRO A 116 -15.50 9.98 32.79
C PRO A 116 -16.03 9.42 31.47
N ARG A 117 -17.34 9.38 31.29
CA ARG A 117 -18.00 8.81 30.10
C ARG A 117 -17.66 9.55 28.81
N TRP A 118 -17.39 10.86 28.87
CA TRP A 118 -17.01 11.66 27.71
C TRP A 118 -15.68 11.23 27.05
N VAL A 119 -14.82 10.52 27.79
CA VAL A 119 -13.50 10.06 27.25
C VAL A 119 -13.69 9.13 26.06
N ALA A 120 -14.75 8.34 26.00
CA ALA A 120 -15.04 7.49 24.85
C ALA A 120 -15.31 8.31 23.55
N GLY A 121 -15.99 9.44 23.67
CA GLY A 121 -16.19 10.37 22.55
C GLY A 121 -14.89 11.03 22.11
N TYR A 122 -14.06 11.46 23.06
CA TYR A 122 -12.75 12.04 22.81
C TYR A 122 -11.83 11.06 22.05
N THR A 123 -11.66 9.84 22.55
CA THR A 123 -10.83 8.81 21.91
C THR A 123 -11.36 8.38 20.54
N THR A 124 -12.68 8.32 20.38
CA THR A 124 -13.29 8.05 19.06
C THR A 124 -12.89 9.12 18.04
N ARG A 125 -12.96 10.40 18.41
CA ARG A 125 -12.51 11.49 17.52
C ARG A 125 -11.04 11.38 17.18
N GLU A 126 -10.17 11.18 18.17
CA GLU A 126 -8.71 11.08 17.97
C GLU A 126 -8.36 9.95 16.99
N ILE A 127 -8.89 8.76 17.21
CA ILE A 127 -8.66 7.60 16.35
C ILE A 127 -9.19 7.86 14.94
N MET A 128 -10.38 8.47 14.82
CA MET A 128 -10.95 8.78 13.51
C MET A 128 -10.13 9.79 12.73
N LEU A 129 -9.66 10.85 13.38
CA LEU A 129 -8.88 11.90 12.71
C LEU A 129 -7.46 11.43 12.38
N LEU A 130 -6.76 10.80 13.31
CA LEU A 130 -5.34 10.48 13.16
C LEU A 130 -5.07 9.29 12.25
N GLU A 131 -5.89 8.22 12.34
CA GLU A 131 -5.60 6.95 11.68
C GLU A 131 -6.65 6.56 10.64
N PHE A 132 -7.94 6.56 11.00
CA PHE A 132 -8.94 5.99 10.12
C PHE A 132 -9.21 6.80 8.87
N SER A 133 -9.35 8.12 9.00
CA SER A 133 -9.63 8.98 7.85
C SER A 133 -8.46 9.10 6.88
N SER A 134 -7.22 8.95 7.36
CA SER A 134 -6.03 8.99 6.49
C SER A 134 -5.58 7.60 6.05
N SER A 135 -5.19 6.73 6.98
CA SER A 135 -4.47 5.48 6.67
C SER A 135 -5.39 4.39 6.14
N ILE A 136 -6.48 4.08 6.85
CA ILE A 136 -7.38 2.98 6.45
C ILE A 136 -8.18 3.34 5.19
N MET A 137 -8.66 4.59 5.08
CA MET A 137 -9.31 5.04 3.87
C MET A 137 -8.37 4.93 2.65
N CYS A 138 -7.10 5.32 2.81
CA CYS A 138 -6.10 5.21 1.74
C CYS A 138 -5.80 3.77 1.35
N LEU A 139 -5.80 2.82 2.29
CA LEU A 139 -5.67 1.38 1.97
C LEU A 139 -6.84 0.88 1.11
N ILE A 140 -8.06 1.28 1.43
CA ILE A 140 -9.24 0.92 0.64
C ILE A 140 -9.17 1.53 -0.76
N LEU A 141 -8.74 2.80 -0.85
CA LEU A 141 -8.53 3.48 -2.12
C LEU A 141 -7.38 2.88 -2.92
N ALA A 142 -6.33 2.39 -2.28
CA ALA A 142 -5.26 1.65 -2.97
C ALA A 142 -5.82 0.42 -3.69
N GLY A 143 -6.75 -0.31 -3.07
CA GLY A 143 -7.45 -1.42 -3.70
C GLY A 143 -8.29 -0.99 -4.91
N LYS A 144 -9.12 0.05 -4.77
CA LYS A 144 -10.05 0.49 -5.82
C LYS A 144 -9.36 1.32 -6.90
N VAL A 145 -8.69 2.40 -6.50
CA VAL A 145 -8.07 3.35 -7.42
C VAL A 145 -6.77 2.81 -7.98
N GLY A 146 -5.94 2.17 -7.13
CA GLY A 146 -4.68 1.56 -7.55
C GLY A 146 -4.89 0.45 -8.59
N SER A 147 -5.83 -0.46 -8.34
CA SER A 147 -6.16 -1.51 -9.32
C SER A 147 -6.68 -0.93 -10.64
N ASN A 148 -7.53 0.11 -10.58
CA ASN A 148 -8.05 0.78 -11.77
C ASN A 148 -6.93 1.43 -12.59
N ILE A 149 -6.00 2.16 -11.95
CA ILE A 149 -4.85 2.78 -12.62
C ILE A 149 -3.97 1.73 -13.28
N ALA A 150 -3.61 0.67 -12.55
CA ALA A 150 -2.74 -0.39 -13.07
C ALA A 150 -3.39 -1.14 -14.24
N SER A 151 -4.67 -1.46 -14.15
CA SER A 151 -5.40 -2.16 -15.21
C SER A 151 -5.63 -1.28 -16.45
N GLU A 152 -5.94 0.00 -16.28
CA GLU A 152 -6.14 0.93 -17.38
C GLU A 152 -4.83 1.14 -18.16
N ILE A 153 -3.73 1.49 -17.47
CA ILE A 153 -2.43 1.69 -18.11
C ILE A 153 -1.90 0.37 -18.68
N GLY A 154 -2.07 -0.75 -17.96
CA GLY A 154 -1.68 -2.07 -18.41
C GLY A 154 -2.42 -2.50 -19.69
N THR A 155 -3.72 -2.21 -19.78
CA THR A 155 -4.49 -2.46 -20.99
C THR A 155 -3.98 -1.62 -22.17
N MET A 156 -3.69 -0.33 -21.93
CA MET A 156 -3.10 0.55 -22.95
C MET A 156 -1.72 0.05 -23.40
N ARG A 157 -0.94 -0.58 -22.51
CA ARG A 157 0.36 -1.18 -22.84
C ARG A 157 0.20 -2.40 -23.74
N VAL A 158 -0.65 -3.35 -23.35
CA VAL A 158 -0.89 -4.58 -24.10
C VAL A 158 -1.51 -4.31 -25.48
N THR A 159 -2.37 -3.29 -25.60
CA THR A 159 -2.97 -2.88 -26.88
C THR A 159 -2.08 -1.95 -27.70
N GLN A 160 -0.80 -1.77 -27.31
CA GLN A 160 0.19 -0.94 -28.02
C GLN A 160 -0.19 0.55 -28.18
N GLN A 161 -1.15 1.04 -27.40
CA GLN A 161 -1.54 2.46 -27.42
C GLN A 161 -0.42 3.36 -26.89
N ILE A 162 0.36 2.89 -25.91
CA ILE A 162 1.52 3.61 -25.37
C ILE A 162 2.61 3.74 -26.43
N ASP A 163 2.90 2.68 -27.17
CA ASP A 163 3.91 2.69 -28.24
C ASP A 163 3.46 3.59 -29.39
N ALA A 164 2.17 3.62 -29.72
CA ALA A 164 1.63 4.55 -30.70
C ALA A 164 1.80 6.02 -30.30
N LEU A 165 1.63 6.35 -29.00
CA LEU A 165 1.88 7.72 -28.49
C LEU A 165 3.37 8.08 -28.60
N GLU A 166 4.28 7.17 -28.33
CA GLU A 166 5.74 7.39 -28.45
C GLU A 166 6.17 7.59 -29.91
N ILE A 167 5.60 6.82 -30.84
CA ILE A 167 5.85 7.01 -32.29
C ILE A 167 5.37 8.39 -32.77
N MET A 168 4.29 8.91 -32.20
CA MET A 168 3.79 10.26 -32.48
C MET A 168 4.63 11.38 -31.81
N GLY A 169 5.72 11.03 -31.10
CA GLY A 169 6.60 11.99 -30.43
C GLY A 169 6.07 12.53 -29.10
N VAL A 170 4.96 11.97 -28.57
CA VAL A 170 4.40 12.39 -27.29
C VAL A 170 5.03 11.60 -26.16
N ASN A 171 5.46 12.27 -25.08
CA ASN A 171 5.92 11.58 -23.87
C ASN A 171 4.75 10.87 -23.19
N SER A 172 4.62 9.56 -23.43
CA SER A 172 3.52 8.72 -22.95
C SER A 172 3.40 8.72 -21.42
N ALA A 173 4.53 8.69 -20.69
CA ALA A 173 4.56 8.71 -19.23
C ALA A 173 3.98 10.03 -18.66
N CYS A 174 4.39 11.17 -19.20
CA CYS A 174 3.88 12.47 -18.79
C CYS A 174 2.38 12.62 -19.13
N TYR A 175 1.95 12.16 -20.29
CA TYR A 175 0.57 12.29 -20.76
C TYR A 175 -0.42 11.43 -19.97
N LEU A 176 -0.04 10.19 -19.60
CA LEU A 176 -0.94 9.22 -18.96
C LEU A 176 -0.85 9.26 -17.43
N ILE A 177 0.36 9.39 -16.88
CA ILE A 177 0.59 9.20 -15.44
C ILE A 177 0.44 10.52 -14.67
N LEU A 178 0.99 11.62 -15.18
CA LEU A 178 0.99 12.90 -14.47
C LEU A 178 -0.42 13.42 -14.12
N PRO A 179 -1.44 13.37 -15.04
CA PRO A 179 -2.78 13.79 -14.71
C PRO A 179 -3.44 12.96 -13.61
N LYS A 180 -3.14 11.65 -13.56
CA LYS A 180 -3.64 10.74 -12.52
C LYS A 180 -3.04 11.06 -11.16
N ILE A 181 -1.72 11.30 -11.09
CA ILE A 181 -1.03 11.69 -9.86
C ILE A 181 -1.61 13.01 -9.33
N LEU A 182 -1.64 14.05 -10.15
CA LEU A 182 -2.14 15.36 -9.73
C LEU A 182 -3.64 15.34 -9.41
N GLY A 183 -4.43 14.60 -10.19
CA GLY A 183 -5.86 14.42 -9.95
C GLY A 183 -6.13 13.80 -8.57
N LEU A 184 -5.39 12.76 -8.22
CA LEU A 184 -5.54 12.11 -6.92
C LEU A 184 -5.03 13.00 -5.77
N LEU A 185 -3.88 13.65 -5.94
CA LEU A 185 -3.32 14.59 -4.95
C LEU A 185 -4.30 15.72 -4.60
N THR A 186 -5.03 16.25 -5.56
CA THR A 186 -5.96 17.37 -5.31
C THR A 186 -7.27 16.93 -4.67
N ILE A 187 -7.77 15.73 -4.97
CA ILE A 187 -9.04 15.25 -4.42
C ILE A 187 -8.90 14.59 -3.04
N MET A 188 -7.70 14.05 -2.71
CA MET A 188 -7.47 13.32 -1.46
C MET A 188 -7.75 14.13 -0.19
N PRO A 189 -7.34 15.39 -0.04
CA PRO A 189 -7.70 16.18 1.14
C PRO A 189 -9.22 16.27 1.35
N CYS A 190 -9.96 16.46 0.27
CA CYS A 190 -11.43 16.51 0.33
C CYS A 190 -12.01 15.17 0.80
N LEU A 191 -11.49 14.05 0.27
CA LEU A 191 -11.93 12.71 0.67
C LEU A 191 -11.67 12.43 2.15
N VAL A 192 -10.52 12.86 2.68
CA VAL A 192 -10.17 12.71 4.10
C VAL A 192 -11.12 13.52 4.99
N ILE A 193 -11.42 14.76 4.63
CA ILE A 193 -12.36 15.61 5.37
C ILE A 193 -13.77 14.99 5.35
N PHE A 194 -14.24 14.52 4.20
CA PHE A 194 -15.54 13.85 4.09
C PHE A 194 -15.56 12.52 4.89
N SER A 195 -14.47 11.77 4.85
CA SER A 195 -14.32 10.53 5.62
C SER A 195 -14.41 10.78 7.12
N SER A 196 -13.67 11.76 7.65
CA SER A 196 -13.70 12.12 9.07
C SER A 196 -15.06 12.63 9.51
N ALA A 197 -15.68 13.50 8.73
CA ALA A 197 -17.02 14.02 9.03
C ALA A 197 -18.06 12.89 9.03
N MET A 198 -18.04 12.01 8.04
CA MET A 198 -18.99 10.90 7.95
C MET A 198 -18.78 9.84 9.05
N GLY A 199 -17.52 9.63 9.47
CA GLY A 199 -17.22 8.77 10.62
C GLY A 199 -17.80 9.32 11.94
N ILE A 200 -17.74 10.63 12.15
CA ILE A 200 -18.38 11.28 13.30
C ILE A 200 -19.90 11.12 13.23
N VAL A 201 -20.51 11.29 12.05
CA VAL A 201 -21.93 11.03 11.84
C VAL A 201 -22.30 9.58 12.17
N GLY A 202 -21.45 8.62 11.80
CA GLY A 202 -21.62 7.21 12.16
C GLY A 202 -21.58 6.98 13.68
N ALA A 203 -20.67 7.65 14.40
CA ALA A 203 -20.60 7.62 15.84
C ALA A 203 -21.88 8.18 16.50
N TYR A 204 -22.42 9.29 15.99
CA TYR A 204 -23.72 9.81 16.44
C TYR A 204 -24.87 8.85 16.13
N GLY A 205 -24.85 8.19 14.97
CA GLY A 205 -25.84 7.18 14.61
C GLY A 205 -25.94 6.07 15.66
N THR A 206 -24.81 5.58 16.18
CA THR A 206 -24.80 4.57 17.23
C THR A 206 -25.24 5.10 18.59
N ALA A 207 -24.93 6.35 18.92
CA ALA A 207 -25.40 6.97 20.17
C ALA A 207 -26.92 7.12 20.18
N TYR A 208 -27.53 7.59 19.07
CA TYR A 208 -28.98 7.82 18.99
C TYR A 208 -29.78 6.53 18.76
N ILE A 209 -29.39 5.69 17.81
CA ILE A 209 -30.14 4.51 17.40
C ILE A 209 -29.84 3.32 18.34
N GLY A 210 -28.56 3.16 18.69
CA GLY A 210 -28.13 2.06 19.56
C GLY A 210 -28.30 2.28 21.04
N HIS A 211 -28.66 3.50 21.48
CA HIS A 211 -28.72 3.89 22.89
C HIS A 211 -27.51 3.45 23.72
N ILE A 212 -26.36 3.35 23.05
CA ILE A 212 -25.13 2.80 23.63
C ILE A 212 -24.50 3.81 24.60
N MET A 213 -24.56 5.09 24.26
CA MET A 213 -24.02 6.20 25.03
C MET A 213 -24.96 7.42 24.95
N PRO A 214 -25.11 8.21 26.05
CA PRO A 214 -25.84 9.48 25.98
C PRO A 214 -25.22 10.39 24.91
N PRO A 215 -26.01 10.98 24.00
CA PRO A 215 -25.50 11.88 22.97
C PRO A 215 -24.74 13.09 23.53
N ASP A 216 -25.13 13.54 24.75
CA ASP A 216 -24.47 14.66 25.41
C ASP A 216 -23.03 14.32 25.82
N ASP A 217 -22.78 13.12 26.32
CA ASP A 217 -21.44 12.65 26.69
C ASP A 217 -20.56 12.51 25.43
N LEU A 218 -21.15 12.09 24.28
CA LEU A 218 -20.44 12.04 22.99
C LEU A 218 -20.07 13.43 22.50
N THR A 219 -21.02 14.39 22.55
CA THR A 219 -20.77 15.78 22.13
C THR A 219 -19.70 16.46 22.98
N LEU A 220 -19.75 16.28 24.31
CA LEU A 220 -18.73 16.78 25.21
C LEU A 220 -17.35 16.19 24.86
N GLY A 221 -17.27 14.88 24.62
CA GLY A 221 -16.01 14.24 24.23
C GLY A 221 -15.47 14.73 22.88
N LEU A 222 -16.33 14.92 21.89
CA LEU A 222 -15.93 15.42 20.58
C LEU A 222 -15.43 16.87 20.59
N GLN A 223 -15.94 17.70 21.52
CA GLN A 223 -15.57 19.12 21.64
C GLN A 223 -14.41 19.34 22.63
N HIS A 224 -14.15 18.40 23.53
CA HIS A 224 -13.11 18.53 24.55
C HIS A 224 -11.72 18.55 23.90
N ASP A 225 -10.91 19.56 24.21
CA ASP A 225 -9.54 19.73 23.75
C ASP A 225 -9.33 19.46 22.24
N PHE A 226 -10.09 20.16 21.40
CA PHE A 226 -9.91 20.03 19.96
C PHE A 226 -8.59 20.65 19.50
N VAL A 227 -7.66 19.81 19.04
CA VAL A 227 -6.36 20.24 18.49
C VAL A 227 -6.44 20.27 16.97
N PRO A 228 -6.46 21.47 16.32
CA PRO A 228 -6.55 21.57 14.85
C PRO A 228 -5.38 20.92 14.13
N TRP A 229 -4.24 20.73 14.80
CA TRP A 229 -3.05 20.10 14.25
C TRP A 229 -3.31 18.67 13.76
N PHE A 230 -4.17 17.90 14.46
CA PHE A 230 -4.47 16.53 14.06
C PHE A 230 -5.15 16.42 12.70
N LEU A 231 -5.96 17.41 12.35
CA LEU A 231 -6.58 17.48 11.02
C LEU A 231 -5.54 17.78 9.94
N TRP A 232 -4.61 18.69 10.20
CA TRP A 232 -3.51 18.99 9.28
C TRP A 232 -2.58 17.78 9.10
N MET A 233 -2.26 17.08 10.18
CA MET A 233 -1.47 15.85 10.16
C MET A 233 -2.11 14.77 9.25
N SER A 234 -3.42 14.57 9.38
CA SER A 234 -4.20 13.66 8.55
C SER A 234 -4.15 14.04 7.05
N ILE A 235 -4.27 15.33 6.74
CA ILE A 235 -4.18 15.84 5.37
C ILE A 235 -2.77 15.63 4.80
N ILE A 236 -1.73 15.93 5.57
CA ILE A 236 -0.33 15.75 5.13
C ILE A 236 -0.06 14.27 4.84
N LYS A 237 -0.43 13.36 5.76
CA LYS A 237 -0.31 11.91 5.56
C LYS A 237 -1.01 11.49 4.26
N SER A 238 -2.24 11.93 4.04
CA SER A 238 -3.02 11.56 2.87
C SER A 238 -2.39 12.01 1.53
N GLN A 239 -1.64 13.11 1.51
CA GLN A 239 -0.89 13.54 0.32
C GLN A 239 0.21 12.55 -0.07
N PHE A 240 0.99 12.09 0.93
CA PHE A 240 2.01 11.07 0.69
C PHE A 240 1.39 9.77 0.19
N PHE A 241 0.27 9.35 0.81
CA PHE A 241 -0.43 8.13 0.38
C PHE A 241 -1.04 8.26 -1.01
N ALA A 242 -1.61 9.43 -1.36
CA ALA A 242 -2.11 9.71 -2.69
C ALA A 242 -1.02 9.55 -3.76
N PHE A 243 0.18 10.05 -3.47
CA PHE A 243 1.32 9.86 -4.36
C PHE A 243 1.69 8.38 -4.53
N ILE A 244 1.72 7.59 -3.45
CA ILE A 244 1.99 6.15 -3.52
C ILE A 244 0.90 5.42 -4.31
N ILE A 245 -0.39 5.69 -4.02
CA ILE A 245 -1.55 5.06 -4.68
C ILE A 245 -1.60 5.35 -6.18
N SER A 246 -1.08 6.47 -6.62
CA SER A 246 -1.09 6.84 -8.04
C SER A 246 0.18 6.38 -8.77
N SER A 247 1.36 6.55 -8.17
CA SER A 247 2.64 6.32 -8.83
C SER A 247 3.02 4.85 -8.92
N VAL A 248 2.81 4.07 -7.84
CA VAL A 248 3.18 2.65 -7.81
C VAL A 248 2.33 1.81 -8.77
N PRO A 249 0.99 1.91 -8.77
CA PRO A 249 0.17 1.20 -9.74
C PRO A 249 0.43 1.63 -11.19
N ALA A 250 0.71 2.91 -11.42
CA ALA A 250 1.09 3.39 -12.75
C ALA A 250 2.38 2.74 -13.25
N TYR A 251 3.38 2.53 -12.37
CA TYR A 251 4.61 1.82 -12.71
C TYR A 251 4.35 0.37 -13.08
N PHE A 252 3.55 -0.36 -12.28
CA PHE A 252 3.21 -1.75 -12.59
C PHE A 252 2.44 -1.86 -13.91
N GLY A 253 1.43 -1.02 -14.13
CA GLY A 253 0.66 -1.00 -15.37
C GLY A 253 1.52 -0.67 -16.60
N TYR A 254 2.42 0.32 -16.48
CA TYR A 254 3.29 0.75 -17.59
C TYR A 254 4.30 -0.30 -18.04
N ASN A 255 4.76 -1.16 -17.12
CA ASN A 255 5.75 -2.21 -17.37
C ASN A 255 5.14 -3.60 -17.56
N VAL A 256 3.83 -3.70 -17.82
CA VAL A 256 3.20 -5.00 -18.14
C VAL A 256 3.75 -5.54 -19.46
N GLU A 257 4.17 -6.80 -19.41
CA GLU A 257 4.58 -7.57 -20.58
C GLU A 257 3.67 -8.80 -20.69
N GLY A 258 3.05 -8.99 -21.86
CA GLY A 258 2.21 -10.15 -22.12
C GLY A 258 0.76 -9.79 -22.49
N GLY A 259 -0.22 -10.51 -21.94
CA GLY A 259 -1.63 -10.42 -22.30
C GLY A 259 -2.53 -9.88 -21.19
N SER A 260 -3.85 -9.98 -21.40
CA SER A 260 -4.85 -9.51 -20.42
C SER A 260 -4.75 -10.17 -19.04
N VAL A 261 -4.29 -11.42 -18.98
CA VAL A 261 -4.06 -12.13 -17.71
C VAL A 261 -2.93 -11.48 -16.92
N ASP A 262 -1.89 -11.02 -17.59
CA ASP A 262 -0.73 -10.39 -16.95
C ASP A 262 -1.07 -8.97 -16.47
N VAL A 263 -2.00 -8.28 -17.14
CA VAL A 263 -2.60 -7.02 -16.63
C VAL A 263 -3.30 -7.26 -15.29
N GLY A 264 -4.08 -8.36 -15.16
CA GLY A 264 -4.72 -8.72 -13.90
C GLY A 264 -3.73 -8.99 -12.76
N LYS A 265 -2.63 -9.72 -13.06
CA LYS A 265 -1.55 -9.96 -12.08
C LYS A 265 -0.86 -8.67 -11.68
N ALA A 266 -0.47 -7.85 -12.66
CA ALA A 266 0.17 -6.56 -12.40
C ALA A 266 -0.71 -5.64 -11.56
N SER A 267 -2.03 -5.65 -11.77
CA SER A 267 -2.99 -4.91 -10.96
C SER A 267 -3.00 -5.40 -9.50
N THR A 268 -2.98 -6.71 -9.28
CA THR A 268 -2.92 -7.29 -7.92
C THR A 268 -1.60 -6.97 -7.23
N ASP A 269 -0.47 -7.15 -7.92
CA ASP A 269 0.87 -6.86 -7.39
C ASP A 269 1.02 -5.36 -7.07
N ALA A 270 0.44 -4.50 -7.89
CA ALA A 270 0.40 -3.06 -7.66
C ALA A 270 -0.34 -2.70 -6.36
N VAL A 271 -1.53 -3.29 -6.13
CA VAL A 271 -2.32 -3.07 -4.91
C VAL A 271 -1.56 -3.55 -3.67
N VAL A 272 -1.00 -4.76 -3.71
CA VAL A 272 -0.24 -5.31 -2.58
C VAL A 272 0.98 -4.45 -2.28
N THR A 273 1.76 -4.09 -3.29
CA THR A 273 2.97 -3.27 -3.11
C THR A 273 2.64 -1.87 -2.59
N SER A 274 1.62 -1.21 -3.15
CA SER A 274 1.20 0.11 -2.68
C SER A 274 0.66 0.06 -1.25
N SER A 275 -0.10 -0.98 -0.88
CA SER A 275 -0.62 -1.15 0.49
C SER A 275 0.51 -1.34 1.51
N VAL A 276 1.52 -2.16 1.20
CA VAL A 276 2.71 -2.33 2.06
C VAL A 276 3.47 -1.02 2.22
N LEU A 277 3.65 -0.27 1.12
CA LEU A 277 4.34 1.03 1.17
C LEU A 277 3.55 2.07 1.96
N ILE A 278 2.22 2.08 1.89
CA ILE A 278 1.36 2.95 2.68
C ILE A 278 1.53 2.64 4.17
N LEU A 279 1.45 1.36 4.58
CA LEU A 279 1.62 0.96 5.97
C LEU A 279 2.99 1.34 6.52
N PHE A 280 4.06 1.12 5.73
CA PHE A 280 5.41 1.51 6.12
C PHE A 280 5.54 3.03 6.26
N SER A 281 5.02 3.78 5.28
CA SER A 281 5.03 5.24 5.30
C SER A 281 4.18 5.81 6.42
N ASP A 282 3.08 5.15 6.80
CA ASP A 282 2.20 5.58 7.88
C ASP A 282 2.92 5.58 9.22
N VAL A 283 3.61 4.48 9.56
CA VAL A 283 4.41 4.39 10.79
C VAL A 283 5.47 5.50 10.82
N PHE A 284 6.18 5.71 9.70
CA PHE A 284 7.22 6.72 9.62
C PHE A 284 6.67 8.14 9.74
N LEU A 285 5.58 8.45 9.03
CA LEU A 285 4.95 9.78 9.06
C LEU A 285 4.31 10.07 10.41
N THR A 286 3.68 9.08 11.03
CA THR A 286 3.10 9.25 12.38
C THR A 286 4.19 9.62 13.37
N GLN A 287 5.32 8.92 13.35
CA GLN A 287 6.43 9.21 14.26
C GLN A 287 7.11 10.56 13.98
N LEU A 288 7.13 11.01 12.72
CA LEU A 288 7.72 12.28 12.33
C LEU A 288 6.84 13.49 12.70
N LEU A 289 5.52 13.32 12.65
CA LEU A 289 4.54 14.39 12.83
C LEU A 289 3.97 14.46 14.27
N SER A 290 4.07 13.36 15.05
CA SER A 290 3.71 13.31 16.46
C SER A 290 4.78 13.97 17.32
#